data_1418dbe94c60bb4653b2dfca680c0537
#
_entry.id   1418dbe94c60bb4653b2dfca680c0537
#
_cell.length_a   1.000
_cell.length_b   1.000
_cell.length_c   1.000
_cell.angle_alpha   90.00
_cell.angle_beta   90.00
_cell.angle_gamma   90.00
#
_symmetry.space_group_name_H-M   'P 1'
#
loop_
_entity.id
_entity.type
_entity.pdbx_description
1 polymer ?
#
loop_
_entity_poly.entity_id
_entity_poly.type
_entity_poly.pdbx_seq_one_letter_code
_entity_poly.pdbx_strand_id
1 'polypeptide(L)'
;MGGSATANFGSLELGAKKPSSASFVDFHFLGSNDYDARILCGGNSNGAMGKGDFTFYAGKYVFIGDSFEFRNPITCQNSISASAKIATTSDMECKTKIAVLASADNQNAHVWFYGTGGASRGVIYSGQTGIIQIRPDNNDNGGSNGYSFAFGADGKFTCVTMNQTSDERVKFEKEPVSEALEKICSLTGYTFGIQLTESESVRSAGIIAQDLEKVLPVAVSPGGTGTTPAGEEINDLKTVDYSAMSALYVEAIKELANRVKSIESELAELKVRSAILRISSDLT
;
A
#
# COMPACT_ATOMS: atom_id res chain seq x y z
N MET A 1 60.46 18.58 -19.17
CA MET A 1 60.07 19.96 -19.42
C MET A 1 58.66 19.92 -20.05
N GLY A 2 57.67 20.30 -19.31
CA GLY A 2 56.30 20.44 -19.83
C GLY A 2 56.18 21.74 -20.61
N GLY A 3 56.19 21.67 -21.94
CA GLY A 3 55.93 22.80 -22.79
C GLY A 3 54.45 23.06 -22.92
N SER A 4 53.99 24.24 -22.55
CA SER A 4 52.66 24.75 -22.90
C SER A 4 52.69 25.24 -24.33
N ALA A 5 52.02 24.59 -25.26
CA ALA A 5 51.78 25.08 -26.59
C ALA A 5 50.41 25.74 -26.65
N THR A 6 50.35 27.05 -26.81
CA THR A 6 49.14 27.81 -27.09
C THR A 6 49.02 27.97 -28.61
N ALA A 7 48.00 27.38 -29.20
CA ALA A 7 47.67 27.58 -30.60
C ALA A 7 46.28 28.24 -30.71
N ASN A 8 46.22 29.39 -31.40
CA ASN A 8 44.94 30.06 -31.70
C ASN A 8 44.39 29.53 -33.01
N PHE A 9 43.53 28.56 -32.95
CA PHE A 9 42.80 28.02 -34.11
C PHE A 9 41.42 28.64 -34.18
N GLY A 10 40.96 29.02 -35.35
CA GLY A 10 39.56 29.36 -35.59
C GLY A 10 38.64 28.10 -35.48
N SER A 11 39.18 26.94 -35.82
CA SER A 11 38.57 25.63 -35.69
C SER A 11 39.62 24.54 -35.65
N LEU A 12 39.33 23.41 -34.99
CA LEU A 12 40.06 22.16 -35.01
C LEU A 12 39.16 21.08 -35.56
N GLU A 13 39.49 20.54 -36.75
CA GLU A 13 38.80 19.40 -37.35
C GLU A 13 39.68 18.16 -37.23
N LEU A 14 39.19 17.12 -36.60
CA LEU A 14 39.84 15.83 -36.48
C LEU A 14 39.09 14.81 -37.36
N GLY A 15 39.74 14.34 -38.43
CA GLY A 15 39.16 13.37 -39.33
C GLY A 15 39.90 12.03 -39.33
N ALA A 16 39.18 10.95 -39.51
CA ALA A 16 39.76 9.63 -39.68
C ALA A 16 40.33 9.48 -41.13
N LYS A 17 41.52 8.93 -41.25
CA LYS A 17 42.13 8.66 -42.56
C LYS A 17 41.45 7.53 -43.35
N LYS A 18 40.69 6.70 -42.71
CA LYS A 18 39.94 5.56 -43.29
C LYS A 18 38.53 5.49 -42.70
N PRO A 19 37.54 5.04 -43.49
CA PRO A 19 36.14 4.96 -43.01
C PRO A 19 35.92 4.08 -41.75
N SER A 20 36.85 3.14 -41.48
CA SER A 20 36.78 2.23 -40.31
C SER A 20 37.57 2.72 -39.10
N SER A 21 38.18 3.92 -39.17
CA SER A 21 39.00 4.47 -38.09
C SER A 21 38.20 5.51 -37.32
N ALA A 22 38.34 5.53 -36.00
CA ALA A 22 37.79 6.56 -35.14
C ALA A 22 38.72 7.78 -35.04
N SER A 23 38.19 8.97 -34.90
CA SER A 23 38.91 10.18 -34.55
C SER A 23 38.92 10.36 -33.05
N PHE A 24 40.06 10.69 -32.47
CA PHE A 24 40.18 10.81 -31.01
C PHE A 24 41.19 11.88 -30.57
N VAL A 25 41.05 12.29 -29.32
CA VAL A 25 42.01 13.10 -28.56
C VAL A 25 42.41 12.32 -27.32
N ASP A 26 43.70 12.08 -27.16
CA ASP A 26 44.25 11.40 -26.01
C ASP A 26 44.88 12.34 -25.01
N PHE A 27 44.67 12.09 -23.76
CA PHE A 27 45.28 12.79 -22.63
C PHE A 27 46.15 11.78 -21.86
N HIS A 28 47.43 12.12 -21.71
CA HIS A 28 48.43 11.29 -21.05
C HIS A 28 48.94 11.99 -19.78
N PHE A 29 48.94 11.30 -18.66
CA PHE A 29 49.57 11.73 -17.43
C PHE A 29 50.92 11.04 -17.24
N LEU A 30 51.02 9.76 -17.58
CA LEU A 30 52.24 8.96 -17.56
C LEU A 30 52.49 8.41 -18.96
N GLY A 31 53.70 8.61 -19.49
CA GLY A 31 54.05 8.28 -20.88
C GLY A 31 54.15 6.77 -21.23
N SER A 32 53.74 5.88 -20.35
CA SER A 32 53.81 4.42 -20.56
C SER A 32 52.50 3.76 -20.99
N ASN A 33 51.38 4.48 -20.89
CA ASN A 33 50.08 3.98 -21.28
C ASN A 33 49.66 4.49 -22.65
N ASP A 34 48.73 3.81 -23.34
CA ASP A 34 48.19 4.29 -24.62
C ASP A 34 47.46 5.62 -24.40
N TYR A 35 46.63 5.70 -23.34
CA TYR A 35 46.02 6.95 -22.88
C TYR A 35 45.53 6.80 -21.42
N ASP A 36 45.45 7.91 -20.68
CA ASP A 36 44.83 7.97 -19.35
C ASP A 36 43.37 8.41 -19.45
N ALA A 37 43.06 9.29 -20.40
CA ALA A 37 41.69 9.66 -20.78
C ALA A 37 41.61 9.91 -22.29
N ARG A 38 40.48 9.62 -22.91
CA ARG A 38 40.25 9.75 -24.33
C ARG A 38 38.86 10.32 -24.62
N ILE A 39 38.82 11.22 -25.61
CA ILE A 39 37.58 11.63 -26.28
C ILE A 39 37.62 10.99 -27.68
N LEU A 40 36.60 10.20 -28.01
CA LEU A 40 36.56 9.44 -29.25
C LEU A 40 35.24 9.68 -29.99
N CYS A 41 35.33 9.89 -31.31
CA CYS A 41 34.20 9.87 -32.21
C CYS A 41 34.22 8.55 -33.01
N GLY A 42 33.27 7.66 -32.71
CA GLY A 42 33.14 6.37 -33.39
C GLY A 42 32.34 6.47 -34.69
N GLY A 43 32.63 5.54 -35.59
CA GLY A 43 32.14 5.59 -36.95
C GLY A 43 30.83 4.87 -37.23
N ASN A 44 29.74 5.23 -36.59
CA ASN A 44 28.43 4.62 -36.89
C ASN A 44 27.48 5.57 -37.65
N SER A 45 28.02 6.63 -38.23
CA SER A 45 27.24 7.74 -38.76
C SER A 45 26.65 7.54 -40.16
N ASN A 46 27.00 6.49 -40.89
CA ASN A 46 26.62 6.33 -42.29
C ASN A 46 26.76 7.63 -43.15
N GLY A 47 27.68 8.52 -42.75
CA GLY A 47 27.85 9.82 -43.35
C GLY A 47 26.83 10.90 -43.00
N ALA A 48 25.87 10.63 -42.14
CA ALA A 48 24.87 11.61 -41.72
C ALA A 48 25.38 12.50 -40.59
N MET A 49 25.15 13.80 -40.67
CA MET A 49 25.55 14.78 -39.64
C MET A 49 24.92 14.45 -38.28
N GLY A 50 25.72 14.46 -37.21
CA GLY A 50 25.26 14.26 -35.84
C GLY A 50 24.80 12.84 -35.48
N LYS A 51 25.16 11.83 -36.29
CA LYS A 51 24.79 10.43 -36.07
C LYS A 51 25.94 9.55 -35.58
N GLY A 52 27.15 10.11 -35.39
CA GLY A 52 28.27 9.37 -34.81
C GLY A 52 28.18 9.20 -33.31
N ASP A 53 28.79 8.14 -32.79
CA ASP A 53 28.96 7.92 -31.36
C ASP A 53 30.05 8.83 -30.81
N PHE A 54 29.76 9.54 -29.72
CA PHE A 54 30.72 10.38 -29.03
C PHE A 54 30.99 9.80 -27.65
N THR A 55 32.18 9.28 -27.42
CA THR A 55 32.54 8.50 -26.26
C THR A 55 33.65 9.15 -25.44
N PHE A 56 33.50 9.24 -24.16
CA PHE A 56 34.52 9.65 -23.22
C PHE A 56 35.02 8.42 -22.46
N TYR A 57 36.32 8.22 -22.42
CA TYR A 57 36.97 7.20 -21.60
C TYR A 57 37.78 7.90 -20.50
N ALA A 58 37.37 7.72 -19.24
CA ALA A 58 38.12 8.19 -18.08
C ALA A 58 37.63 7.44 -16.81
N GLY A 59 38.48 7.34 -15.81
CA GLY A 59 38.11 6.75 -14.53
C GLY A 59 37.07 7.55 -13.75
N LYS A 60 37.02 8.89 -13.98
CA LYS A 60 36.06 9.80 -13.36
C LYS A 60 35.76 10.99 -14.28
N TYR A 61 34.47 11.36 -14.33
CA TYR A 61 34.03 12.60 -14.99
C TYR A 61 33.58 13.60 -13.96
N VAL A 62 34.06 14.85 -14.06
CA VAL A 62 33.67 15.96 -13.20
C VAL A 62 33.21 17.11 -14.06
N PHE A 63 31.95 17.51 -13.96
CA PHE A 63 31.37 18.68 -14.59
C PHE A 63 31.12 19.73 -13.51
N ILE A 64 31.73 20.91 -13.65
CA ILE A 64 31.60 22.01 -12.70
C ILE A 64 30.97 23.19 -13.46
N GLY A 65 29.82 23.64 -12.98
CA GLY A 65 29.07 24.73 -13.59
C GLY A 65 27.68 24.88 -12.95
N ASP A 66 26.98 25.92 -13.33
CA ASP A 66 25.65 26.24 -12.79
C ASP A 66 24.57 25.28 -13.27
N SER A 67 24.73 24.70 -14.47
CA SER A 67 23.81 23.69 -15.02
C SER A 67 24.49 22.74 -16.00
N PHE A 68 23.90 21.55 -16.12
CA PHE A 68 24.24 20.57 -17.15
C PHE A 68 22.95 19.99 -17.71
N GLU A 69 22.72 20.18 -19.02
CA GLU A 69 21.46 19.81 -19.69
C GLU A 69 21.65 18.62 -20.62
N PHE A 70 20.80 17.61 -20.48
CA PHE A 70 20.57 16.56 -21.47
C PHE A 70 19.19 16.75 -22.09
N ARG A 71 19.12 16.88 -23.41
CA ARG A 71 17.84 17.05 -24.14
C ARG A 71 17.17 15.75 -24.53
N ASN A 72 17.87 14.63 -24.39
CA ASN A 72 17.40 13.29 -24.67
C ASN A 72 17.48 12.42 -23.40
N PRO A 73 16.80 11.25 -23.38
CA PRO A 73 16.87 10.33 -22.24
C PRO A 73 18.31 9.94 -21.87
N ILE A 74 18.56 9.89 -20.56
CA ILE A 74 19.82 9.39 -20.00
C ILE A 74 19.62 7.93 -19.61
N THR A 75 20.49 7.04 -20.11
CA THR A 75 20.54 5.64 -19.68
C THR A 75 21.74 5.44 -18.78
N CYS A 76 21.50 5.01 -17.53
CA CYS A 76 22.54 4.63 -16.60
C CYS A 76 22.49 3.12 -16.38
N GLN A 77 23.64 2.43 -16.58
CA GLN A 77 23.71 0.97 -16.40
C GLN A 77 23.75 0.55 -14.92
N ASN A 78 24.23 1.40 -14.02
CA ASN A 78 24.36 1.10 -12.60
C ASN A 78 23.42 1.96 -11.75
N SER A 79 23.88 3.10 -11.28
CA SER A 79 23.11 3.95 -10.36
C SER A 79 23.25 5.45 -10.69
N ILE A 80 22.20 6.20 -10.35
CA ILE A 80 22.26 7.66 -10.25
C ILE A 80 22.25 7.98 -8.76
N SER A 81 23.29 8.68 -8.28
CA SER A 81 23.37 9.15 -6.89
C SER A 81 23.31 10.67 -6.84
N ALA A 82 22.45 11.20 -6.01
CA ALA A 82 22.35 12.64 -5.77
C ALA A 82 22.52 12.92 -4.27
N SER A 83 23.38 13.89 -3.94
CA SER A 83 23.60 14.30 -2.55
C SER A 83 22.48 15.20 -1.98
N ALA A 84 21.60 15.70 -2.84
CA ALA A 84 20.47 16.54 -2.45
C ALA A 84 19.14 15.87 -2.83
N LYS A 85 18.55 16.25 -3.95
CA LYS A 85 17.28 15.67 -4.40
C LYS A 85 17.30 15.39 -5.91
N ILE A 86 16.53 14.40 -6.31
CA ILE A 86 16.15 14.19 -7.70
C ILE A 86 14.73 14.74 -7.85
N ALA A 87 14.54 15.77 -8.67
CA ALA A 87 13.25 16.36 -8.95
C ALA A 87 12.81 16.02 -10.37
N THR A 88 11.56 15.65 -10.55
CA THR A 88 10.93 15.40 -11.83
C THR A 88 9.75 16.35 -12.02
N THR A 89 9.47 16.78 -13.24
CA THR A 89 8.30 17.58 -13.60
C THR A 89 7.14 16.71 -14.10
N SER A 90 7.37 15.41 -14.22
CA SER A 90 6.39 14.40 -14.62
C SER A 90 6.53 13.17 -13.72
N ASP A 91 5.99 12.05 -14.13
CA ASP A 91 5.97 10.82 -13.35
C ASP A 91 7.35 10.19 -13.15
N MET A 92 7.52 9.46 -12.06
CA MET A 92 8.65 8.57 -11.83
C MET A 92 8.15 7.11 -11.94
N GLU A 93 8.56 6.41 -13.00
CA GLU A 93 8.22 5.00 -13.20
C GLU A 93 9.30 4.09 -12.63
N CYS A 94 8.89 3.07 -11.86
CA CYS A 94 9.77 2.03 -11.36
C CYS A 94 9.16 0.65 -11.66
N LYS A 95 9.86 -0.18 -12.47
CA LYS A 95 9.34 -1.48 -12.92
C LYS A 95 9.41 -2.61 -11.88
N THR A 96 10.21 -2.45 -10.83
CA THR A 96 10.40 -3.53 -9.85
C THR A 96 10.04 -3.09 -8.44
N LYS A 97 10.81 -2.20 -7.82
CA LYS A 97 10.59 -1.69 -6.47
C LYS A 97 11.20 -0.32 -6.25
N ILE A 98 10.60 0.46 -5.37
CA ILE A 98 11.21 1.63 -4.75
C ILE A 98 11.60 1.21 -3.33
N ALA A 99 12.89 1.25 -3.00
CA ALA A 99 13.39 1.02 -1.65
C ALA A 99 13.59 2.36 -0.95
N VAL A 100 12.89 2.55 0.17
CA VAL A 100 13.07 3.71 1.06
C VAL A 100 13.77 3.22 2.30
N LEU A 101 14.98 3.74 2.55
CA LEU A 101 15.84 3.31 3.65
C LEU A 101 15.81 4.37 4.76
N ALA A 102 15.74 3.91 6.00
CA ALA A 102 15.99 4.76 7.15
C ALA A 102 17.45 5.22 7.17
N SER A 103 17.72 6.40 7.70
CA SER A 103 19.09 6.94 7.81
C SER A 103 19.93 6.22 8.87
N ALA A 104 19.30 5.53 9.82
CA ALA A 104 19.92 4.71 10.86
C ALA A 104 18.88 3.69 11.38
N ASP A 105 19.34 2.63 12.06
CA ASP A 105 18.47 1.57 12.60
C ASP A 105 17.44 2.05 13.61
N ASN A 106 17.72 3.18 14.28
CA ASN A 106 16.80 3.81 15.23
C ASN A 106 15.90 4.90 14.60
N GLN A 107 15.86 4.99 13.28
CA GLN A 107 15.04 5.94 12.54
C GLN A 107 13.98 5.22 11.73
N ASN A 108 12.94 5.94 11.36
CA ASN A 108 11.88 5.43 10.49
C ASN A 108 12.19 5.72 9.02
N ALA A 109 11.77 4.84 8.12
CA ALA A 109 11.76 5.09 6.69
C ALA A 109 10.43 5.74 6.28
N HIS A 110 10.46 6.85 5.51
CA HIS A 110 9.28 7.67 5.24
C HIS A 110 9.05 7.92 3.75
N VAL A 111 7.77 7.98 3.37
CA VAL A 111 7.30 8.59 2.11
C VAL A 111 6.36 9.73 2.48
N TRP A 112 6.79 10.97 2.26
CA TRP A 112 6.03 12.17 2.59
C TRP A 112 5.26 12.74 1.40
N PHE A 113 4.07 13.22 1.65
CA PHE A 113 3.23 13.93 0.68
C PHE A 113 3.15 15.40 1.08
N TYR A 114 3.48 16.31 0.13
CA TYR A 114 3.48 17.75 0.33
C TYR A 114 2.52 18.46 -0.61
N GLY A 115 2.01 19.59 -0.18
CA GLY A 115 1.33 20.55 -1.03
C GLY A 115 2.31 21.40 -1.83
N THR A 116 1.81 22.16 -2.82
CA THR A 116 2.60 23.05 -3.68
C THR A 116 3.39 24.11 -2.91
N GLY A 117 2.91 24.52 -1.73
CA GLY A 117 3.60 25.47 -0.84
C GLY A 117 4.58 24.81 0.15
N GLY A 118 4.86 23.51 0.04
CA GLY A 118 5.77 22.79 0.93
C GLY A 118 5.16 22.36 2.27
N ALA A 119 3.86 22.61 2.50
CA ALA A 119 3.18 22.11 3.70
C ALA A 119 2.96 20.59 3.59
N SER A 120 3.28 19.82 4.63
CA SER A 120 3.03 18.39 4.68
C SER A 120 1.52 18.11 4.65
N ARG A 121 1.13 17.01 3.97
CA ARG A 121 -0.26 16.55 3.87
C ARG A 121 -0.46 15.17 4.46
N GLY A 122 0.62 14.44 4.69
CA GLY A 122 0.59 13.11 5.26
C GLY A 122 1.86 12.35 4.99
N VAL A 123 1.98 11.18 5.63
CA VAL A 123 3.17 10.33 5.54
C VAL A 123 2.78 8.86 5.62
N ILE A 124 3.48 8.04 4.84
CA ILE A 124 3.53 6.59 5.03
C ILE A 124 4.92 6.28 5.57
N TYR A 125 5.00 5.56 6.68
CA TYR A 125 6.31 5.22 7.27
C TYR A 125 6.32 3.84 7.92
N SER A 126 7.51 3.25 7.96
CA SER A 126 7.79 2.02 8.68
C SER A 126 8.59 2.34 9.93
N GLY A 127 8.07 1.97 11.08
CA GLY A 127 8.79 2.02 12.35
C GLY A 127 9.75 0.83 12.53
N GLN A 128 10.57 0.90 13.58
CA GLN A 128 11.59 -0.12 13.93
C GLN A 128 10.99 -1.50 14.22
N THR A 129 9.71 -1.56 14.61
CA THR A 129 9.00 -2.79 15.00
C THR A 129 8.30 -3.49 13.85
N GLY A 130 8.55 -3.09 12.59
CA GLY A 130 7.90 -3.67 11.41
C GLY A 130 6.45 -3.23 11.20
N ILE A 131 5.97 -2.24 11.97
CA ILE A 131 4.64 -1.65 11.78
C ILE A 131 4.70 -0.64 10.66
N ILE A 132 3.81 -0.75 9.67
CA ILE A 132 3.59 0.27 8.65
C ILE A 132 2.45 1.17 9.08
N GLN A 133 2.68 2.48 9.10
CA GLN A 133 1.68 3.47 9.51
C GLN A 133 1.39 4.46 8.39
N ILE A 134 0.13 4.85 8.29
CA ILE A 134 -0.35 5.93 7.41
C ILE A 134 -0.90 7.01 8.32
N ARG A 135 -0.31 8.21 8.22
CA ARG A 135 -0.76 9.38 9.00
C ARG A 135 -1.18 10.50 8.06
N PRO A 136 -2.50 10.70 7.88
CA PRO A 136 -3.06 11.73 7.01
C PRO A 136 -3.23 13.04 7.78
N ASP A 137 -2.15 13.72 8.10
CA ASP A 137 -2.18 15.05 8.69
C ASP A 137 -1.06 15.94 8.11
N ASN A 138 -1.12 17.21 8.42
CA ASN A 138 -0.13 18.22 8.01
C ASN A 138 0.87 18.55 9.12
N ASN A 139 0.93 17.77 10.19
CA ASN A 139 1.81 18.04 11.33
C ASN A 139 3.10 17.22 11.22
N ASP A 140 4.21 17.89 10.87
CA ASP A 140 5.55 17.31 10.75
C ASP A 140 6.15 16.85 12.10
N ASN A 141 5.57 17.25 13.23
CA ASN A 141 6.22 17.14 14.54
C ASN A 141 6.22 15.74 15.13
N GLY A 142 5.92 14.69 14.34
CA GLY A 142 6.00 13.30 14.81
C GLY A 142 5.13 12.99 16.02
N GLY A 143 4.24 13.91 16.38
CA GLY A 143 3.39 13.80 17.54
C GLY A 143 2.43 12.62 17.41
N SER A 144 2.33 11.83 18.47
CA SER A 144 1.43 10.70 18.63
C SER A 144 -0.03 11.12 18.77
N ASN A 145 -0.53 11.99 17.90
CA ASN A 145 -1.88 12.57 18.03
C ASN A 145 -3.02 11.62 17.66
N GLY A 146 -2.76 10.32 17.59
CA GLY A 146 -3.82 9.31 17.51
C GLY A 146 -4.51 9.15 16.15
N TYR A 147 -4.14 9.90 15.13
CA TYR A 147 -4.77 9.85 13.79
C TYR A 147 -4.05 8.91 12.80
N SER A 148 -3.29 7.95 13.30
CA SER A 148 -2.61 6.98 12.43
C SER A 148 -3.46 5.73 12.22
N PHE A 149 -3.38 5.20 10.98
CA PHE A 149 -3.79 3.85 10.65
C PHE A 149 -2.54 2.98 10.69
N ALA A 150 -2.59 1.85 11.40
CA ALA A 150 -1.45 0.99 11.57
C ALA A 150 -1.73 -0.41 11.05
N PHE A 151 -0.79 -0.96 10.28
CA PHE A 151 -0.75 -2.36 9.86
C PHE A 151 0.36 -3.03 10.67
N GLY A 152 -0.03 -3.83 11.65
CA GLY A 152 0.88 -4.52 12.55
C GLY A 152 1.59 -5.69 11.87
N ALA A 153 2.79 -6.01 12.30
CA ALA A 153 3.49 -7.23 11.89
C ALA A 153 2.76 -8.51 12.32
N ASP A 154 1.84 -8.39 13.30
CA ASP A 154 0.94 -9.45 13.77
C ASP A 154 -0.35 -9.59 12.94
N GLY A 155 -0.43 -8.95 11.77
CA GLY A 155 -1.57 -8.99 10.87
C GLY A 155 -2.77 -8.14 11.29
N LYS A 156 -2.66 -7.32 12.34
CA LYS A 156 -3.75 -6.44 12.78
C LYS A 156 -3.75 -5.12 12.05
N PHE A 157 -4.95 -4.65 11.71
CA PHE A 157 -5.22 -3.27 11.34
C PHE A 157 -5.76 -2.51 12.55
N THR A 158 -5.16 -1.37 12.88
CA THR A 158 -5.57 -0.52 14.01
C THR A 158 -5.90 0.89 13.51
N CYS A 159 -7.07 1.38 13.90
CA CYS A 159 -7.52 2.75 13.67
C CYS A 159 -8.38 3.21 14.86
N VAL A 160 -8.56 4.53 15.00
CA VAL A 160 -9.41 5.08 16.09
C VAL A 160 -10.88 4.77 15.85
N THR A 161 -11.36 4.99 14.61
CA THR A 161 -12.75 4.73 14.21
C THR A 161 -12.78 4.31 12.75
N MET A 162 -13.79 3.50 12.39
CA MET A 162 -14.08 3.10 11.02
C MET A 162 -15.46 3.64 10.63
N ASN A 163 -15.50 4.54 9.64
CA ASN A 163 -16.73 5.05 9.07
C ASN A 163 -16.98 4.40 7.71
N GLN A 164 -18.14 3.76 7.57
CA GLN A 164 -18.55 3.13 6.32
C GLN A 164 -19.67 3.95 5.67
N THR A 165 -19.62 4.12 4.36
CA THR A 165 -20.67 4.79 3.59
C THR A 165 -21.97 4.04 3.70
N SER A 166 -23.05 4.73 4.17
CA SER A 166 -24.36 4.13 4.40
C SER A 166 -25.51 5.07 4.01
N ASP A 167 -25.26 6.02 3.11
CA ASP A 167 -26.26 6.98 2.64
C ASP A 167 -27.34 6.26 1.82
N GLU A 168 -28.62 6.59 2.09
CA GLU A 168 -29.76 5.99 1.41
C GLU A 168 -29.72 6.21 -0.11
N ARG A 169 -29.22 7.35 -0.56
CA ARG A 169 -29.20 7.75 -1.97
C ARG A 169 -28.29 6.86 -2.84
N VAL A 170 -27.36 6.14 -2.25
CA VAL A 170 -26.47 5.20 -2.96
C VAL A 170 -26.90 3.74 -2.82
N LYS A 171 -28.05 3.50 -2.16
CA LYS A 171 -28.61 2.14 -1.93
C LYS A 171 -29.87 1.95 -2.76
N PHE A 172 -29.99 0.84 -3.44
CA PHE A 172 -31.14 0.44 -4.23
C PHE A 172 -31.59 -0.99 -3.83
N GLU A 173 -32.78 -1.41 -4.27
CA GLU A 173 -33.32 -2.76 -3.98
C GLU A 173 -33.25 -3.13 -2.49
N LYS A 174 -33.71 -2.18 -1.64
CA LYS A 174 -33.66 -2.36 -0.18
C LYS A 174 -34.73 -3.32 0.30
N GLU A 175 -34.35 -4.43 0.91
CA GLU A 175 -35.25 -5.39 1.51
C GLU A 175 -34.86 -5.63 2.98
N PRO A 176 -35.83 -5.72 3.90
CA PRO A 176 -35.55 -6.15 5.27
C PRO A 176 -35.07 -7.60 5.30
N VAL A 177 -34.17 -7.92 6.24
CA VAL A 177 -33.74 -9.30 6.47
C VAL A 177 -34.88 -10.08 7.11
N SER A 178 -35.47 -11.01 6.37
CA SER A 178 -36.54 -11.90 6.86
C SER A 178 -36.01 -13.00 7.76
N GLU A 179 -36.84 -13.52 8.68
CA GLU A 179 -36.52 -14.64 9.57
C GLU A 179 -35.22 -14.42 10.35
N ALA A 180 -35.00 -13.16 10.73
CA ALA A 180 -33.74 -12.72 11.28
C ALA A 180 -33.40 -13.36 12.63
N LEU A 181 -34.40 -13.56 13.48
CA LEU A 181 -34.24 -14.21 14.79
C LEU A 181 -33.88 -15.69 14.63
N GLU A 182 -34.49 -16.40 13.70
CA GLU A 182 -34.15 -17.79 13.42
C GLU A 182 -32.75 -17.94 12.86
N LYS A 183 -32.39 -17.08 11.88
CA LYS A 183 -31.07 -17.02 11.26
C LYS A 183 -29.97 -16.78 12.30
N ILE A 184 -30.14 -15.78 13.19
CA ILE A 184 -29.10 -15.50 14.19
C ILE A 184 -28.99 -16.62 15.23
N CYS A 185 -30.11 -17.25 15.60
CA CYS A 185 -30.11 -18.37 16.54
C CYS A 185 -29.50 -19.66 15.98
N SER A 186 -29.42 -19.80 14.65
CA SER A 186 -28.75 -20.93 14.00
C SER A 186 -27.22 -20.79 13.95
N LEU A 187 -26.69 -19.57 14.17
CA LEU A 187 -25.24 -19.32 14.17
C LEU A 187 -24.65 -19.64 15.56
N THR A 188 -23.40 -20.12 15.54
CA THR A 188 -22.64 -20.35 16.77
C THR A 188 -21.44 -19.41 16.81
N GLY A 189 -21.28 -18.72 17.95
CA GLY A 189 -20.07 -17.95 18.24
C GLY A 189 -18.96 -18.85 18.77
N TYR A 190 -17.75 -18.71 18.25
CA TYR A 190 -16.59 -19.50 18.65
C TYR A 190 -15.47 -18.61 19.15
N THR A 191 -14.62 -19.15 20.02
CA THR A 191 -13.24 -18.69 20.20
C THR A 191 -12.32 -19.67 19.50
N PHE A 192 -11.35 -19.18 18.71
CA PHE A 192 -10.48 -20.01 17.91
C PHE A 192 -9.05 -19.47 17.85
N GLY A 193 -8.10 -20.29 17.41
CA GLY A 193 -6.75 -19.87 17.01
C GLY A 193 -6.70 -19.59 15.53
N ILE A 194 -5.95 -18.54 15.14
CA ILE A 194 -5.59 -18.27 13.77
C ILE A 194 -4.08 -18.45 13.65
N GLN A 195 -3.63 -19.33 12.78
CA GLN A 195 -2.21 -19.50 12.46
C GLN A 195 -1.75 -18.31 11.61
N LEU A 196 -0.69 -17.63 12.03
CA LEU A 196 -0.08 -16.52 11.28
C LEU A 196 1.13 -17.00 10.50
N THR A 197 1.96 -17.82 11.14
CA THR A 197 3.15 -18.47 10.56
C THR A 197 3.24 -19.91 11.10
N GLU A 198 4.22 -20.69 10.66
CA GLU A 198 4.44 -22.06 11.18
C GLU A 198 4.59 -22.12 12.71
N SER A 199 5.10 -21.06 13.33
CA SER A 199 5.39 -20.98 14.77
C SER A 199 4.51 -20.04 15.57
N GLU A 200 3.70 -19.20 14.91
CA GLU A 200 2.92 -18.14 15.55
C GLU A 200 1.43 -18.29 15.30
N SER A 201 0.65 -18.15 16.35
CA SER A 201 -0.81 -18.13 16.30
C SER A 201 -1.38 -17.05 17.21
N VAL A 202 -2.57 -16.56 16.88
CA VAL A 202 -3.31 -15.58 17.68
C VAL A 202 -4.68 -16.14 18.07
N ARG A 203 -5.11 -15.88 19.30
CA ARG A 203 -6.48 -16.19 19.75
C ARG A 203 -7.44 -15.10 19.31
N SER A 204 -8.57 -15.51 18.75
CA SER A 204 -9.65 -14.63 18.31
C SER A 204 -11.02 -15.20 18.67
N ALA A 205 -12.07 -14.44 18.40
CA ALA A 205 -13.44 -14.88 18.52
C ALA A 205 -14.28 -14.37 17.36
N GLY A 206 -15.29 -15.13 16.95
CA GLY A 206 -16.17 -14.78 15.85
C GLY A 206 -17.07 -15.93 15.46
N ILE A 207 -17.59 -15.86 14.26
CA ILE A 207 -18.44 -16.88 13.65
C ILE A 207 -17.70 -17.51 12.47
N ILE A 208 -18.18 -18.67 12.03
CA ILE A 208 -17.63 -19.38 10.87
C ILE A 208 -18.28 -18.84 9.60
N ALA A 209 -17.44 -18.46 8.60
CA ALA A 209 -17.91 -17.88 7.34
C ALA A 209 -18.87 -18.81 6.59
N GLN A 210 -18.60 -20.12 6.56
CA GLN A 210 -19.42 -21.12 5.91
C GLN A 210 -20.82 -21.25 6.55
N ASP A 211 -20.96 -20.98 7.85
CA ASP A 211 -22.25 -21.00 8.53
C ASP A 211 -23.00 -19.68 8.26
N LEU A 212 -22.32 -18.56 8.29
CA LEU A 212 -22.91 -17.25 7.93
C LEU A 212 -23.40 -17.23 6.47
N GLU A 213 -22.68 -17.82 5.56
CA GLU A 213 -23.04 -17.87 4.13
C GLU A 213 -24.41 -18.52 3.90
N LYS A 214 -24.81 -19.49 4.73
CA LYS A 214 -26.11 -20.18 4.62
C LYS A 214 -27.29 -19.26 4.99
N VAL A 215 -27.06 -18.27 5.86
CA VAL A 215 -28.12 -17.44 6.43
C VAL A 215 -28.07 -15.98 5.97
N LEU A 216 -26.88 -15.47 5.64
CA LEU A 216 -26.64 -14.11 5.15
C LEU A 216 -25.47 -14.10 4.14
N PRO A 217 -25.66 -14.66 2.94
CA PRO A 217 -24.57 -14.82 1.96
C PRO A 217 -23.89 -13.50 1.55
N VAL A 218 -24.64 -12.39 1.58
CA VAL A 218 -24.10 -11.04 1.25
C VAL A 218 -23.05 -10.54 2.25
N ALA A 219 -22.95 -11.15 3.44
CA ALA A 219 -21.92 -10.84 4.43
C ALA A 219 -20.66 -11.70 4.28
N VAL A 220 -20.58 -12.56 3.26
CA VAL A 220 -19.44 -13.43 3.03
C VAL A 220 -18.84 -13.13 1.64
N SER A 221 -17.53 -13.00 1.59
CA SER A 221 -16.81 -12.69 0.34
C SER A 221 -15.63 -13.64 0.16
N PRO A 222 -15.19 -13.88 -1.09
CA PRO A 222 -13.93 -14.56 -1.35
C PRO A 222 -12.75 -13.79 -0.70
N GLY A 223 -11.91 -14.50 0.04
CA GLY A 223 -10.73 -13.97 0.74
C GLY A 223 -9.40 -14.34 0.07
N GLY A 224 -9.46 -14.93 -1.13
CA GLY A 224 -8.27 -15.37 -1.87
C GLY A 224 -7.78 -16.74 -1.45
N THR A 225 -6.48 -16.88 -1.25
CA THR A 225 -5.83 -18.13 -0.85
C THR A 225 -5.35 -18.07 0.59
N GLY A 226 -5.18 -19.20 1.23
CA GLY A 226 -4.65 -19.34 2.58
C GLY A 226 -4.05 -20.72 2.79
N THR A 227 -3.70 -21.01 4.05
CA THR A 227 -3.12 -22.30 4.43
C THR A 227 -3.78 -22.79 5.71
N THR A 228 -4.08 -24.08 5.79
CA THR A 228 -4.56 -24.70 7.03
C THR A 228 -3.42 -24.78 8.05
N PRO A 229 -3.72 -24.97 9.36
CA PRO A 229 -2.71 -25.23 10.37
C PRO A 229 -1.85 -26.49 10.07
N ALA A 230 -2.32 -27.40 9.23
CA ALA A 230 -1.60 -28.57 8.77
C ALA A 230 -0.72 -28.32 7.53
N GLY A 231 -0.71 -27.09 6.98
CA GLY A 231 0.08 -26.71 5.81
C GLY A 231 -0.60 -26.98 4.47
N GLU A 232 -1.89 -27.33 4.44
CA GLU A 232 -2.64 -27.56 3.22
C GLU A 232 -3.11 -26.23 2.61
N GLU A 233 -3.01 -26.08 1.28
CA GLU A 233 -3.46 -24.88 0.57
C GLU A 233 -4.99 -24.79 0.53
N ILE A 234 -5.51 -23.58 0.78
CA ILE A 234 -6.91 -23.21 0.63
C ILE A 234 -6.98 -22.20 -0.53
N ASN A 235 -7.72 -22.52 -1.59
CA ASN A 235 -7.86 -21.67 -2.77
C ASN A 235 -9.17 -20.86 -2.79
N ASP A 236 -10.08 -21.16 -1.88
CA ASP A 236 -11.41 -20.56 -1.73
C ASP A 236 -11.64 -20.02 -0.31
N LEU A 237 -10.61 -19.42 0.28
CA LEU A 237 -10.71 -18.81 1.60
C LEU A 237 -11.89 -17.83 1.64
N LYS A 238 -12.69 -17.88 2.71
CA LYS A 238 -13.84 -17.00 2.90
C LYS A 238 -13.59 -15.97 3.99
N THR A 239 -14.10 -14.76 3.78
CA THR A 239 -14.05 -13.67 4.74
C THR A 239 -15.43 -13.22 5.13
N VAL A 240 -15.56 -12.64 6.33
CA VAL A 240 -16.82 -12.16 6.90
C VAL A 240 -16.78 -10.63 6.99
N ASP A 241 -17.80 -9.99 6.44
CA ASP A 241 -18.12 -8.60 6.77
C ASP A 241 -18.98 -8.55 8.05
N TYR A 242 -18.32 -8.36 9.18
CA TYR A 242 -18.99 -8.24 10.47
C TYR A 242 -19.92 -7.01 10.55
N SER A 243 -19.68 -5.96 9.75
CA SER A 243 -20.54 -4.77 9.70
C SER A 243 -21.89 -5.09 9.05
N ALA A 244 -21.91 -5.93 8.03
CA ALA A 244 -23.13 -6.37 7.36
C ALA A 244 -24.07 -7.14 8.30
N MET A 245 -23.52 -7.81 9.32
CA MET A 245 -24.33 -8.50 10.33
C MET A 245 -25.21 -7.55 11.17
N SER A 246 -24.93 -6.25 11.17
CA SER A 246 -25.76 -5.27 11.87
C SER A 246 -27.22 -5.28 11.37
N ALA A 247 -27.45 -5.52 10.09
CA ALA A 247 -28.80 -5.64 9.54
C ALA A 247 -29.54 -6.87 10.12
N LEU A 248 -28.85 -8.00 10.23
CA LEU A 248 -29.40 -9.20 10.85
C LEU A 248 -29.71 -8.99 12.32
N TYR A 249 -28.83 -8.32 13.08
CA TYR A 249 -29.07 -8.01 14.50
C TYR A 249 -30.27 -7.10 14.70
N VAL A 250 -30.42 -6.05 13.87
CA VAL A 250 -31.53 -5.10 14.00
C VAL A 250 -32.86 -5.80 13.78
N GLU A 251 -33.00 -6.61 12.74
CA GLU A 251 -34.26 -7.30 12.47
C GLU A 251 -34.53 -8.44 13.46
N ALA A 252 -33.51 -9.17 13.90
CA ALA A 252 -33.66 -10.21 14.93
C ALA A 252 -34.13 -9.61 16.27
N ILE A 253 -33.60 -8.46 16.68
CA ILE A 253 -34.03 -7.76 17.90
C ILE A 253 -35.50 -7.31 17.79
N LYS A 254 -35.93 -6.80 16.64
CA LYS A 254 -37.31 -6.42 16.38
C LYS A 254 -38.28 -7.61 16.47
N GLU A 255 -37.92 -8.74 15.85
CA GLU A 255 -38.69 -9.96 15.92
C GLU A 255 -38.79 -10.47 17.38
N LEU A 256 -37.68 -10.47 18.12
CA LEU A 256 -37.66 -10.86 19.53
C LEU A 256 -38.54 -9.93 20.39
N ALA A 257 -38.44 -8.61 20.19
CA ALA A 257 -39.26 -7.65 20.91
C ALA A 257 -40.75 -7.84 20.63
N ASN A 258 -41.13 -8.16 19.40
CA ASN A 258 -42.53 -8.46 19.06
C ASN A 258 -43.02 -9.77 19.71
N ARG A 259 -42.19 -10.82 19.74
CA ARG A 259 -42.51 -12.09 20.44
C ARG A 259 -42.72 -11.86 21.96
N VAL A 260 -41.86 -11.06 22.59
CA VAL A 260 -41.98 -10.70 24.01
C VAL A 260 -43.31 -9.99 24.27
N LYS A 261 -43.66 -8.97 23.46
CA LYS A 261 -44.95 -8.27 23.59
C LYS A 261 -46.14 -9.20 23.44
N SER A 262 -46.12 -10.16 22.51
CA SER A 262 -47.18 -11.14 22.35
C SER A 262 -47.32 -12.01 23.60
N ILE A 263 -46.21 -12.54 24.12
CA ILE A 263 -46.21 -13.35 25.35
C ILE A 263 -46.73 -12.55 26.56
N GLU A 264 -46.34 -11.29 26.70
CA GLU A 264 -46.81 -10.40 27.76
C GLU A 264 -48.35 -10.21 27.70
N SER A 265 -48.88 -10.00 26.47
CA SER A 265 -50.34 -9.90 26.25
C SER A 265 -51.08 -11.18 26.60
N GLU A 266 -50.58 -12.32 26.10
CA GLU A 266 -51.14 -13.63 26.39
C GLU A 266 -51.13 -13.94 27.91
N LEU A 267 -50.01 -13.59 28.57
CA LEU A 267 -49.88 -13.74 30.01
C LEU A 267 -50.87 -12.86 30.78
N ALA A 268 -51.11 -11.63 30.35
CA ALA A 268 -52.07 -10.72 30.94
C ALA A 268 -53.49 -11.28 30.80
N GLU A 269 -53.87 -11.78 29.62
CA GLU A 269 -55.17 -12.43 29.41
C GLU A 269 -55.36 -13.67 30.27
N LEU A 270 -54.34 -14.53 30.39
CA LEU A 270 -54.37 -15.71 31.24
C LEU A 270 -54.52 -15.36 32.72
N LYS A 271 -53.87 -14.30 33.20
CA LYS A 271 -54.06 -13.80 34.61
C LYS A 271 -55.46 -13.32 34.83
N VAL A 272 -56.10 -12.60 33.91
CA VAL A 272 -57.46 -12.14 33.99
C VAL A 272 -58.42 -13.35 34.04
N ARG A 273 -58.29 -14.32 33.15
CA ARG A 273 -59.07 -15.55 33.11
C ARG A 273 -58.93 -16.33 34.41
N SER A 274 -57.73 -16.49 34.94
CA SER A 274 -57.47 -17.18 36.21
C SER A 274 -58.13 -16.47 37.41
N ALA A 275 -58.13 -15.14 37.46
CA ALA A 275 -58.75 -14.35 38.45
C ALA A 275 -60.33 -14.53 38.44
N ILE A 276 -60.91 -14.52 37.24
CA ILE A 276 -62.32 -14.73 37.03
C ILE A 276 -62.78 -16.14 37.56
N LEU A 277 -61.99 -17.18 37.18
CA LEU A 277 -62.22 -18.56 37.58
C LEU A 277 -62.18 -18.70 39.12
N ARG A 278 -61.23 -18.05 39.79
CA ARG A 278 -61.17 -18.07 41.29
C ARG A 278 -62.36 -17.41 41.90
N ILE A 279 -62.82 -16.26 41.43
CA ILE A 279 -64.03 -15.57 41.95
C ILE A 279 -65.27 -16.43 41.75
N SER A 280 -65.40 -17.14 40.60
CA SER A 280 -66.56 -18.03 40.38
C SER A 280 -66.52 -19.26 41.24
N SER A 281 -65.36 -19.78 41.64
CA SER A 281 -65.26 -20.94 42.56
C SER A 281 -65.53 -20.57 44.03
N ASP A 282 -65.33 -19.31 44.42
CA ASP A 282 -65.58 -18.81 45.76
C ASP A 282 -67.07 -18.43 45.97
N LEU A 283 -67.87 -18.43 44.90
CA LEU A 283 -69.29 -18.11 44.90
C LEU A 283 -70.22 -19.37 44.87
N THR A 284 -69.66 -20.55 44.76
CA THR A 284 -70.34 -21.86 44.78
C THR A 284 -70.05 -22.61 46.05
#